data_fa44856a1de97bfdbf000a7c7f9a5258
#
_entry.id   fa44856a1de97bfdbf000a7c7f9a5258
#
_cell.length_a   1.000
_cell.length_b   1.000
_cell.length_c   1.000
_cell.angle_alpha   90.00
_cell.angle_beta   90.00
_cell.angle_gamma   90.00
#
_symmetry.space_group_name_H-M   'P 1'
#
loop_
_entity.id
_entity.type
_entity.pdbx_description
1 polymer ?
#
loop_
_entity_poly.entity_id
_entity_poly.type
_entity_poly.pdbx_seq_one_letter_code
_entity_poly.pdbx_strand_id
1 'polypeptide(L)'
;MDYLEQRRKLRQMVQERLDYGRDYTDEEVEDTIDEVLMEQESLELCPVELRRRLRKELFDSLRRLDILQIFVEDSSVTEIMINGMDHIFVEQDGQLRELDRAFDSVEKLQDVIQQIVAGCNRVVNEASPIVDARLNNGSRVNIVMNPIALNGPIVTIRRFPDKPVTMQKLIG
;
A
#
# COMPACT_ATOMS: atom_id res chain seq x y z
N MET A 1 24.00 -4.12 5.31
CA MET A 1 22.53 -4.39 5.43
C MET A 1 21.81 -3.77 4.24
N ASP A 2 21.02 -4.57 3.56
CA ASP A 2 20.22 -4.14 2.42
C ASP A 2 19.14 -3.12 2.88
N TYR A 3 18.76 -2.21 1.98
CA TYR A 3 17.74 -1.20 2.24
C TYR A 3 16.41 -1.83 2.70
N LEU A 4 15.98 -2.89 2.03
CA LEU A 4 14.72 -3.58 2.39
C LEU A 4 14.79 -4.23 3.77
N GLU A 5 15.92 -4.81 4.11
CA GLU A 5 16.14 -5.38 5.45
C GLU A 5 16.16 -4.30 6.52
N GLN A 6 16.82 -3.18 6.24
CA GLN A 6 16.87 -2.04 7.14
C GLN A 6 15.46 -1.47 7.38
N ARG A 7 14.69 -1.29 6.32
CA ARG A 7 13.31 -0.82 6.40
C ARG A 7 12.44 -1.77 7.22
N ARG A 8 12.56 -3.07 6.99
CA ARG A 8 11.81 -4.10 7.73
C ARG A 8 12.14 -4.08 9.21
N LYS A 9 13.41 -3.97 9.55
CA LYS A 9 13.89 -3.89 10.93
C LYS A 9 13.34 -2.63 11.61
N LEU A 10 13.43 -1.48 10.96
CA LEU A 10 12.92 -0.21 11.48
C LEU A 10 11.40 -0.26 11.70
N ARG A 11 10.67 -0.84 10.76
CA ARG A 11 9.23 -1.04 10.90
C ARG A 11 8.88 -1.85 12.13
N GLN A 12 9.60 -2.95 12.35
CA GLN A 12 9.42 -3.78 13.54
C GLN A 12 9.68 -2.98 14.82
N MET A 13 10.75 -2.19 14.86
CA MET A 13 11.07 -1.35 16.01
C MET A 13 9.97 -0.34 16.32
N VAL A 14 9.39 0.27 15.30
CA VAL A 14 8.26 1.19 15.47
C VAL A 14 7.04 0.45 16.02
N GLN A 15 6.71 -0.72 15.44
CA GLN A 15 5.58 -1.53 15.88
C GLN A 15 5.71 -1.96 17.35
N GLU A 16 6.91 -2.29 17.80
CA GLU A 16 7.18 -2.66 19.19
C GLU A 16 6.94 -1.51 20.17
N ARG A 17 7.11 -0.27 19.72
CA ARG A 17 6.85 0.93 20.55
C ARG A 17 5.39 1.32 20.58
N LEU A 18 4.61 0.93 19.57
CA LEU A 18 3.19 1.21 19.50
C LEU A 18 2.43 0.12 20.28
N ASP A 19 1.54 0.56 21.18
CA ASP A 19 0.70 -0.37 21.95
C ASP A 19 -0.55 -0.71 21.11
N TYR A 20 -0.72 -1.97 20.77
CA TYR A 20 -1.85 -2.45 19.98
C TYR A 20 -3.21 -2.32 20.65
N GLY A 21 -3.23 -2.08 21.96
CA GLY A 21 -4.46 -1.88 22.71
C GLY A 21 -5.02 -0.46 22.64
N ARG A 22 -4.38 0.43 21.90
CA ARG A 22 -4.72 1.85 21.82
C ARG A 22 -4.71 2.32 20.37
N ASP A 23 -5.64 3.23 20.05
CA ASP A 23 -5.64 3.91 18.77
C ASP A 23 -4.63 5.08 18.79
N TYR A 24 -3.91 5.24 17.68
CA TYR A 24 -2.93 6.30 17.51
C TYR A 24 -3.35 7.23 16.36
N THR A 25 -3.09 8.52 16.55
CA THR A 25 -3.22 9.48 15.45
C THR A 25 -2.05 9.32 14.49
N ASP A 26 -2.20 9.84 13.26
CA ASP A 26 -1.11 9.82 12.28
C ASP A 26 0.11 10.58 12.80
N GLU A 27 -0.10 11.69 13.51
CA GLU A 27 0.98 12.48 14.13
C GLU A 27 1.76 11.66 15.17
N GLU A 28 1.05 10.90 16.03
CA GLU A 28 1.69 10.04 17.02
C GLU A 28 2.54 8.94 16.36
N VAL A 29 2.06 8.37 15.26
CA VAL A 29 2.82 7.37 14.50
C VAL A 29 4.05 8.01 13.85
N GLU A 30 3.90 9.17 13.24
CA GLU A 30 5.02 9.91 12.65
C GLU A 30 6.09 10.25 13.71
N ASP A 31 5.68 10.72 14.89
CA ASP A 31 6.60 11.03 16.00
C ASP A 31 7.37 9.79 16.44
N THR A 32 6.70 8.65 16.53
CA THR A 32 7.34 7.38 16.89
C THR A 32 8.36 6.96 15.83
N ILE A 33 8.03 7.11 14.56
CA ILE A 33 8.95 6.85 13.45
C ILE A 33 10.19 7.75 13.58
N ASP A 34 9.99 9.04 13.80
CA ASP A 34 11.09 10.00 13.93
C ASP A 34 12.00 9.65 15.09
N GLU A 35 11.45 9.25 16.25
CA GLU A 35 12.22 8.80 17.42
C GLU A 35 13.10 7.58 17.07
N VAL A 36 12.52 6.58 16.39
CA VAL A 36 13.26 5.37 16.01
C VAL A 36 14.38 5.72 15.03
N LEU A 37 14.12 6.57 14.05
CA LEU A 37 15.12 6.99 13.07
C LEU A 37 16.27 7.77 13.70
N MET A 38 15.96 8.63 14.68
CA MET A 38 16.97 9.42 15.39
C MET A 38 17.91 8.56 16.26
N GLU A 39 17.43 7.42 16.74
CA GLU A 39 18.24 6.51 17.56
C GLU A 39 19.19 5.64 16.74
N GLN A 40 19.05 5.62 15.42
CA GLN A 40 19.88 4.79 14.56
C GLN A 40 21.17 5.52 14.16
N GLU A 41 22.28 5.14 14.78
CA GLU A 41 23.62 5.70 14.48
C GLU A 41 23.99 5.51 13.00
N SER A 42 23.59 4.38 12.40
CA SER A 42 23.84 4.08 10.99
C SER A 42 23.20 5.09 10.03
N LEU A 43 22.21 5.87 10.50
CA LEU A 43 21.51 6.85 9.69
C LEU A 43 22.02 8.28 9.88
N GLU A 44 22.95 8.51 10.82
CA GLU A 44 23.48 9.86 11.08
C GLU A 44 24.18 10.46 9.85
N LEU A 45 24.89 9.62 9.10
CA LEU A 45 25.62 10.02 7.88
C LEU A 45 24.79 9.81 6.61
N CYS A 46 23.52 9.44 6.76
CA CYS A 46 22.64 9.16 5.64
C CYS A 46 22.18 10.46 4.97
N PRO A 47 22.08 10.51 3.63
CA PRO A 47 21.50 11.66 2.95
C PRO A 47 20.09 11.97 3.44
N VAL A 48 19.75 13.25 3.52
CA VAL A 48 18.42 13.71 3.97
C VAL A 48 17.30 13.09 3.11
N GLU A 49 17.54 12.94 1.82
CA GLU A 49 16.55 12.34 0.90
C GLU A 49 16.25 10.88 1.25
N LEU A 50 17.26 10.12 1.65
CA LEU A 50 17.08 8.72 2.06
C LEU A 50 16.31 8.62 3.37
N ARG A 51 16.58 9.49 4.33
CA ARG A 51 15.82 9.56 5.58
C ARG A 51 14.36 9.91 5.33
N ARG A 52 14.11 10.89 4.48
CA ARG A 52 12.76 11.30 4.10
C ARG A 52 11.99 10.16 3.43
N ARG A 53 12.66 9.42 2.55
CA ARG A 53 12.11 8.25 1.90
C ARG A 53 11.77 7.15 2.91
N LEU A 54 12.69 6.84 3.82
CA LEU A 54 12.45 5.84 4.88
C LEU A 54 11.26 6.25 5.75
N ARG A 55 11.19 7.51 6.17
CA ARG A 55 10.09 8.02 6.98
C ARG A 55 8.76 7.82 6.29
N LYS A 56 8.66 8.21 5.03
CA LYS A 56 7.42 8.06 4.24
C LYS A 56 7.06 6.59 4.05
N GLU A 57 8.02 5.75 3.67
CA GLU A 57 7.75 4.33 3.45
C GLU A 57 7.34 3.61 4.74
N LEU A 58 7.93 3.96 5.87
CA LEU A 58 7.54 3.40 7.17
C LEU A 58 6.11 3.82 7.54
N PHE A 59 5.78 5.08 7.36
CA PHE A 59 4.43 5.57 7.62
C PHE A 59 3.40 4.89 6.72
N ASP A 60 3.66 4.82 5.42
CA ASP A 60 2.77 4.18 4.45
C ASP A 60 2.57 2.70 4.78
N SER A 61 3.63 2.03 5.25
CA SER A 61 3.57 0.62 5.65
C SER A 61 2.70 0.40 6.89
N LEU A 62 2.66 1.36 7.80
CA LEU A 62 1.94 1.23 9.07
C LEU A 62 0.52 1.78 9.02
N ARG A 63 0.27 2.80 8.20
CA ARG A 63 -1.00 3.54 8.20
C ARG A 63 -1.69 3.60 6.83
N ARG A 64 -0.97 3.29 5.75
CA ARG A 64 -1.46 3.39 4.38
C ARG A 64 -1.33 2.03 3.68
N LEU A 65 -1.35 2.04 2.38
CA LEU A 65 -1.36 0.83 1.56
C LEU A 65 0.04 0.31 1.19
N ASP A 66 1.04 0.60 2.02
CA ASP A 66 2.42 0.14 1.86
C ASP A 66 2.98 0.53 0.49
N ILE A 67 3.56 -0.44 -0.25
CA ILE A 67 4.17 -0.17 -1.55
C ILE A 67 3.18 0.32 -2.61
N LEU A 68 1.90 0.13 -2.41
CA LEU A 68 0.86 0.61 -3.32
C LEU A 68 0.55 2.09 -3.16
N GLN A 69 0.91 2.70 -2.02
CA GLN A 69 0.46 4.05 -1.69
C GLN A 69 0.90 5.08 -2.73
N ILE A 70 2.15 5.00 -3.21
CA ILE A 70 2.67 5.91 -4.22
C ILE A 70 1.90 5.82 -5.55
N PHE A 71 1.41 4.63 -5.89
CA PHE A 71 0.65 4.41 -7.13
C PHE A 71 -0.81 4.84 -6.97
N VAL A 72 -1.39 4.65 -5.79
CA VAL A 72 -2.74 5.12 -5.49
C VAL A 72 -2.82 6.65 -5.51
N GLU A 73 -1.77 7.32 -5.06
CA GLU A 73 -1.67 8.79 -5.06
C GLU A 73 -1.33 9.38 -6.43
N ASP A 74 -0.77 8.59 -7.34
CA ASP A 74 -0.33 9.06 -8.66
C ASP A 74 -1.49 9.08 -9.65
N SER A 75 -1.88 10.28 -10.10
CA SER A 75 -3.00 10.46 -11.02
C SER A 75 -2.77 9.89 -12.41
N SER A 76 -1.51 9.62 -12.80
CA SER A 76 -1.18 8.98 -14.08
C SER A 76 -1.39 7.47 -14.07
N VAL A 77 -1.50 6.86 -12.89
CA VAL A 77 -1.78 5.43 -12.74
C VAL A 77 -3.29 5.21 -12.82
N THR A 78 -3.72 4.42 -13.79
CA THR A 78 -5.15 4.16 -14.05
C THR A 78 -5.61 2.83 -13.45
N GLU A 79 -4.71 1.85 -13.35
CA GLU A 79 -5.05 0.52 -12.83
C GLU A 79 -3.87 -0.09 -12.10
N ILE A 80 -4.16 -0.78 -11.01
CA ILE A 80 -3.19 -1.57 -10.24
C ILE A 80 -3.75 -2.99 -10.14
N MET A 81 -2.94 -3.97 -10.51
CA MET A 81 -3.30 -5.38 -10.43
C MET A 81 -2.28 -6.13 -9.59
N ILE A 82 -2.76 -6.88 -8.61
CA ILE A 82 -1.93 -7.69 -7.72
C ILE A 82 -2.36 -9.14 -7.90
N ASN A 83 -1.39 -9.98 -8.25
CA ASN A 83 -1.59 -11.43 -8.40
C ASN A 83 -0.62 -12.15 -7.48
N GLY A 84 -1.01 -12.27 -6.21
CA GLY A 84 -0.12 -12.72 -5.16
C GLY A 84 0.85 -11.63 -4.72
N MET A 85 1.73 -11.93 -3.74
CA MET A 85 2.57 -10.92 -3.11
C MET A 85 3.68 -10.35 -4.00
N ASP A 86 4.11 -11.09 -5.02
CA ASP A 86 5.29 -10.77 -5.83
C ASP A 86 4.99 -10.47 -7.31
N HIS A 87 3.72 -10.45 -7.70
CA HIS A 87 3.32 -10.08 -9.06
C HIS A 87 2.39 -8.86 -9.01
N ILE A 88 2.98 -7.69 -9.13
CA ILE A 88 2.25 -6.43 -9.08
C ILE A 88 2.42 -5.71 -10.42
N PHE A 89 1.31 -5.36 -11.04
CA PHE A 89 1.27 -4.67 -12.33
C PHE A 89 0.59 -3.33 -12.17
N VAL A 90 1.09 -2.32 -12.85
CA VAL A 90 0.42 -1.01 -12.92
C VAL A 90 0.24 -0.61 -14.37
N GLU A 91 -0.89 0.01 -14.68
CA GLU A 91 -1.12 0.70 -15.93
C GLU A 91 -0.93 2.19 -15.71
N GLN A 92 0.02 2.76 -16.42
CA GLN A 92 0.39 4.17 -16.33
C GLN A 92 0.62 4.71 -17.72
N ASP A 93 -0.04 5.84 -18.03
CA ASP A 93 0.05 6.47 -19.35
C ASP A 93 -0.28 5.52 -20.51
N GLY A 94 -1.25 4.62 -20.30
CA GLY A 94 -1.69 3.64 -21.29
C GLY A 94 -0.79 2.43 -21.46
N GLN A 95 0.26 2.29 -20.64
CA GLN A 95 1.19 1.17 -20.68
C GLN A 95 1.13 0.34 -19.40
N LEU A 96 0.98 -0.96 -19.58
CA LEU A 96 1.01 -1.93 -18.48
C LEU A 96 2.45 -2.37 -18.23
N ARG A 97 2.89 -2.34 -16.97
CA ARG A 97 4.21 -2.82 -16.58
C ARG A 97 4.17 -3.57 -15.25
N GLU A 98 5.05 -4.55 -15.13
CA GLU A 98 5.25 -5.26 -13.88
C GLU A 98 6.25 -4.49 -13.02
N LEU A 99 5.97 -4.37 -11.71
CA LEU A 99 6.86 -3.70 -10.78
C LEU A 99 7.96 -4.63 -10.30
N ASP A 100 9.17 -4.08 -10.10
CA ASP A 100 10.29 -4.75 -9.44
C ASP A 100 10.14 -4.70 -7.92
N ARG A 101 8.93 -4.76 -7.41
CA ARG A 101 8.63 -4.71 -5.99
C ARG A 101 7.66 -5.82 -5.62
N ALA A 102 7.77 -6.26 -4.37
CA ALA A 102 6.88 -7.24 -3.79
C ALA A 102 6.50 -6.79 -2.38
N PHE A 103 5.41 -7.33 -1.85
CA PHE A 103 5.11 -7.19 -0.43
C PHE A 103 6.13 -7.98 0.39
N ASP A 104 6.42 -7.53 1.60
CA ASP A 104 7.40 -8.18 2.47
C ASP A 104 6.98 -9.61 2.84
N SER A 105 5.69 -9.89 2.85
CA SER A 105 5.12 -11.21 3.16
C SER A 105 3.68 -11.28 2.67
N VAL A 106 3.12 -12.51 2.64
CA VAL A 106 1.70 -12.73 2.37
C VAL A 106 0.83 -12.06 3.44
N GLU A 107 1.29 -12.08 4.69
CA GLU A 107 0.60 -11.45 5.81
C GLU A 107 0.51 -9.94 5.60
N LYS A 108 1.56 -9.30 5.09
CA LYS A 108 1.53 -7.87 4.79
C LYS A 108 0.54 -7.54 3.67
N LEU A 109 0.48 -8.36 2.63
CA LEU A 109 -0.53 -8.21 1.58
C LEU A 109 -1.94 -8.34 2.16
N GLN A 110 -2.16 -9.32 3.03
CA GLN A 110 -3.46 -9.51 3.69
C GLN A 110 -3.82 -8.31 4.56
N ASP A 111 -2.86 -7.73 5.29
CA ASP A 111 -3.09 -6.51 6.07
C ASP A 111 -3.53 -5.35 5.20
N VAL A 112 -2.88 -5.15 4.06
CA VAL A 112 -3.24 -4.10 3.10
C VAL A 112 -4.66 -4.32 2.56
N ILE A 113 -5.01 -5.57 2.23
CA ILE A 113 -6.35 -5.95 1.79
C ILE A 113 -7.39 -5.61 2.87
N GLN A 114 -7.11 -5.96 4.13
CA GLN A 114 -8.01 -5.66 5.24
C GLN A 114 -8.19 -4.16 5.45
N GLN A 115 -7.14 -3.37 5.28
CA GLN A 115 -7.24 -1.91 5.33
C GLN A 115 -8.16 -1.35 4.23
N ILE A 116 -8.04 -1.88 3.01
CA ILE A 116 -8.89 -1.48 1.89
C ILE A 116 -10.36 -1.77 2.19
N VAL A 117 -10.67 -3.01 2.59
CA VAL A 117 -12.06 -3.41 2.82
C VAL A 117 -12.66 -2.75 4.04
N ALA A 118 -11.88 -2.51 5.10
CA ALA A 118 -12.33 -1.80 6.29
C ALA A 118 -12.73 -0.36 5.95
N GLY A 119 -11.97 0.32 5.09
CA GLY A 119 -12.29 1.66 4.61
C GLY A 119 -13.57 1.71 3.77
N CYS A 120 -14.04 0.57 3.24
CA CYS A 120 -15.24 0.46 2.43
C CYS A 120 -16.42 -0.15 3.19
N ASN A 121 -16.31 -0.42 4.49
CA ASN A 121 -17.29 -1.13 5.32
C ASN A 121 -17.65 -2.50 4.75
N ARG A 122 -16.65 -3.20 4.21
CA ARG A 122 -16.78 -4.56 3.67
C ARG A 122 -15.93 -5.52 4.48
N VAL A 123 -16.20 -6.81 4.30
CA VAL A 123 -15.43 -7.90 4.92
C VAL A 123 -15.05 -8.89 3.83
N VAL A 124 -13.80 -9.32 3.83
CA VAL A 124 -13.30 -10.39 2.97
C VAL A 124 -12.65 -11.47 3.83
N ASN A 125 -13.04 -12.72 3.63
CA ASN A 125 -12.48 -13.89 4.32
C ASN A 125 -12.79 -15.14 3.51
N GLU A 126 -12.47 -16.33 4.05
CA GLU A 126 -12.75 -17.61 3.39
C GLU A 126 -14.23 -17.86 3.14
N ALA A 127 -15.11 -17.30 3.98
CA ALA A 127 -16.56 -17.43 3.81
C ALA A 127 -17.11 -16.45 2.78
N SER A 128 -16.46 -15.29 2.60
CA SER A 128 -16.80 -14.27 1.59
C SER A 128 -15.55 -13.89 0.81
N PRO A 129 -15.07 -14.77 -0.11
CA PRO A 129 -13.76 -14.60 -0.75
C PRO A 129 -13.73 -13.58 -1.88
N ILE A 130 -14.86 -13.06 -2.31
CA ILE A 130 -14.95 -12.06 -3.38
C ILE A 130 -15.60 -10.79 -2.83
N VAL A 131 -14.94 -9.67 -3.03
CA VAL A 131 -15.46 -8.35 -2.64
C VAL A 131 -15.29 -7.38 -3.79
N ASP A 132 -16.33 -6.62 -4.09
CA ASP A 132 -16.31 -5.48 -4.99
C ASP A 132 -16.68 -4.24 -4.15
N ALA A 133 -15.82 -3.25 -4.12
CA ALA A 133 -15.96 -2.09 -3.26
C ALA A 133 -15.43 -0.83 -3.93
N ARG A 134 -15.64 0.33 -3.29
CA ARG A 134 -15.11 1.61 -3.76
C ARG A 134 -14.32 2.28 -2.64
N LEU A 135 -13.14 2.83 -3.00
CA LEU A 135 -12.36 3.66 -2.10
C LEU A 135 -12.96 5.06 -1.97
N ASN A 136 -12.48 5.81 -0.98
CA ASN A 136 -12.95 7.18 -0.73
C ASN A 136 -12.75 8.11 -1.93
N ASN A 137 -11.73 7.86 -2.76
CA ASN A 137 -11.48 8.62 -3.97
C ASN A 137 -12.32 8.19 -5.18
N GLY A 138 -13.24 7.23 -5.00
CA GLY A 138 -14.10 6.71 -6.06
C GLY A 138 -13.52 5.54 -6.84
N SER A 139 -12.28 5.14 -6.60
CA SER A 139 -11.65 4.00 -7.27
C SER A 139 -12.40 2.70 -6.94
N ARG A 140 -12.60 1.84 -7.95
CA ARG A 140 -13.20 0.52 -7.75
C ARG A 140 -12.13 -0.49 -7.38
N VAL A 141 -12.44 -1.33 -6.40
CA VAL A 141 -11.56 -2.40 -5.94
C VAL A 141 -12.30 -3.72 -6.07
N ASN A 142 -11.65 -4.68 -6.72
CA ASN A 142 -12.11 -6.06 -6.76
C ASN A 142 -11.07 -6.94 -6.09
N ILE A 143 -11.49 -7.78 -5.15
CA ILE A 143 -10.60 -8.65 -4.37
C ILE A 143 -11.13 -10.07 -4.45
N VAL A 144 -10.24 -11.01 -4.80
CA VAL A 144 -10.52 -12.44 -4.80
C VAL A 144 -9.52 -13.14 -3.90
N MET A 145 -10.02 -13.84 -2.87
CA MET A 145 -9.22 -14.57 -1.89
C MET A 145 -9.36 -16.08 -2.07
N ASN A 146 -8.61 -16.85 -1.29
CA ASN A 146 -8.81 -18.28 -1.17
C ASN A 146 -10.26 -18.58 -0.71
N PRO A 147 -10.90 -19.66 -1.16
CA PRO A 147 -10.33 -20.75 -1.98
C PRO A 147 -10.36 -20.51 -3.49
N ILE A 148 -10.91 -19.41 -3.97
CA ILE A 148 -11.08 -19.14 -5.41
C ILE A 148 -9.75 -18.79 -6.06
N ALA A 149 -8.95 -17.91 -5.44
CA ALA A 149 -7.62 -17.56 -5.91
C ALA A 149 -6.59 -18.52 -5.34
N LEU A 150 -6.08 -19.47 -6.15
CA LEU A 150 -5.21 -20.55 -5.69
C LEU A 150 -3.76 -20.10 -5.47
N ASN A 151 -3.29 -19.08 -6.20
CA ASN A 151 -1.90 -18.61 -6.17
C ASN A 151 -1.73 -17.36 -5.29
N GLY A 152 -2.61 -17.16 -4.34
CA GLY A 152 -2.62 -16.00 -3.47
C GLY A 152 -3.72 -15.02 -3.84
N PRO A 153 -3.93 -13.97 -3.03
CA PRO A 153 -4.97 -12.99 -3.28
C PRO A 153 -4.78 -12.26 -4.62
N ILE A 154 -5.88 -12.01 -5.31
CA ILE A 154 -5.91 -11.19 -6.51
C ILE A 154 -6.65 -9.90 -6.17
N VAL A 155 -5.99 -8.75 -6.41
CA VAL A 155 -6.57 -7.43 -6.15
C VAL A 155 -6.48 -6.61 -7.41
N THR A 156 -7.58 -5.99 -7.82
CA THR A 156 -7.59 -5.04 -8.92
C THR A 156 -8.15 -3.72 -8.42
N ILE A 157 -7.38 -2.65 -8.59
CA ILE A 157 -7.81 -1.29 -8.24
C ILE A 157 -7.86 -0.51 -9.54
N ARG A 158 -9.05 -0.06 -9.92
CA ARG A 158 -9.25 0.77 -11.10
C ARG A 158 -9.58 2.18 -10.67
N ARG A 159 -8.72 3.12 -11.03
CA ARG A 159 -8.89 4.52 -10.65
C ARG A 159 -10.08 5.12 -11.38
N PHE A 160 -10.88 5.86 -10.62
CA PHE A 160 -11.90 6.71 -11.20
C PHE A 160 -11.24 7.97 -11.79
N PRO A 161 -11.59 8.41 -13.02
CA PRO A 161 -10.98 9.61 -13.59
C PRO A 161 -11.24 10.85 -12.71
N ASP A 162 -10.20 11.63 -12.43
CA ASP A 162 -10.30 12.86 -11.66
C ASP A 162 -11.15 13.92 -12.37
N LYS A 163 -11.21 13.84 -13.71
CA LYS A 163 -12.01 14.73 -14.55
C LYS A 163 -12.98 13.92 -15.38
N PRO A 164 -14.24 14.38 -15.56
CA PRO A 164 -15.18 13.68 -16.44
C PRO A 164 -14.63 13.62 -17.86
N VAL A 165 -14.82 12.46 -18.51
CA VAL A 165 -14.46 12.32 -19.91
C VAL A 165 -15.39 13.21 -20.73
N THR A 166 -14.83 14.17 -21.48
CA THR A 166 -15.60 15.05 -22.36
C THR A 166 -15.86 14.36 -23.70
N MET A 167 -16.88 14.81 -24.41
CA MET A 167 -17.16 14.31 -25.76
C MET A 167 -15.97 14.46 -26.69
N GLN A 168 -15.18 15.53 -26.53
CA GLN A 168 -13.98 15.77 -27.31
C GLN A 168 -12.91 14.72 -27.08
N LYS A 169 -12.77 14.24 -25.85
CA LYS A 169 -11.83 13.14 -25.52
C LYS A 169 -12.29 11.80 -26.09
N LEU A 170 -13.60 11.59 -26.19
CA LEU A 170 -14.16 10.37 -26.77
C LEU A 170 -14.02 10.33 -28.29
N ILE A 171 -14.03 11.48 -28.94
CA ILE A 171 -13.94 11.62 -30.40
C ILE A 171 -12.48 11.70 -30.85
N GLY A 172 -11.60 12.23 -30.02
CA GLY A 172 -10.17 12.37 -30.30
C GLY A 172 -9.36 11.11 -29.92
#